data_dc4beae1a7a47edaf7a3aea852d2444a
#
_entry.id   dc4beae1a7a47edaf7a3aea852d2444a
#
_cell.length_a   1.000
_cell.length_b   1.000
_cell.length_c   1.000
_cell.angle_alpha   90.00
_cell.angle_beta   90.00
_cell.angle_gamma   90.00
#
_symmetry.space_group_name_H-M   'P 1'
#
loop_
_entity.id
_entity.type
_entity.pdbx_description
1 polymer ?
#
loop_
_entity_poly.entity_id
_entity_poly.type
_entity_poly.pdbx_seq_one_letter_code
_entity_poly.pdbx_strand_id
1 'polypeptide(L)'
;MWAERWVKACPRLKFIQTNTDGQTIYIPREDIDKIRAVNEQLTAETGLTIEEVVYKKMIVRDVNNYIGVYEDNEKDHEHIKLKGDYEVDKEFHKDPSMRIVPFAVKNYFVYGIPVEETIKNHKNIFDFCLRLKTNAKSTPYFRHLNENSEIVNDKLDRTTRYYVSNRGGNLYKDFGDRQTGVNVGFSVTIFNQYVEKPFEEYDIDYRFYIVEAKKLITSIETKQLTLFDLF
;
A
#
# COMPACT_ATOMS: atom_id res chain seq x y z
N MET A 1 15.26 -28.47 -3.37
CA MET A 1 15.97 -28.88 -4.60
C MET A 1 16.58 -27.71 -5.34
N TRP A 2 15.83 -26.68 -5.80
CA TRP A 2 16.35 -25.47 -6.49
C TRP A 2 17.24 -24.63 -5.58
N ALA A 3 16.71 -24.17 -4.45
CA ALA A 3 17.43 -23.37 -3.46
C ALA A 3 18.77 -24.02 -3.04
N GLU A 4 18.80 -25.33 -2.86
CA GLU A 4 20.00 -26.06 -2.48
C GLU A 4 21.07 -26.05 -3.58
N ARG A 5 20.66 -26.17 -4.85
CA ARG A 5 21.61 -26.09 -5.98
C ARG A 5 22.14 -24.67 -6.16
N TRP A 6 21.30 -23.65 -5.98
CA TRP A 6 21.75 -22.25 -6.00
C TRP A 6 22.79 -21.97 -4.92
N VAL A 7 22.54 -22.41 -3.68
CA VAL A 7 23.51 -22.23 -2.58
C VAL A 7 24.84 -22.94 -2.88
N LYS A 8 24.81 -24.15 -3.48
CA LYS A 8 26.02 -24.86 -3.90
C LYS A 8 26.77 -24.12 -5.00
N ALA A 9 26.09 -23.56 -5.98
CA ALA A 9 26.67 -22.82 -7.09
C ALA A 9 27.18 -21.42 -6.67
N CYS A 10 26.48 -20.78 -5.75
CA CYS A 10 26.83 -19.46 -5.23
C CYS A 10 26.71 -19.43 -3.70
N PRO A 11 27.77 -19.75 -2.94
CA PRO A 11 27.74 -19.73 -1.47
C PRO A 11 27.50 -18.35 -0.86
N ARG A 12 27.69 -17.26 -1.62
CA ARG A 12 27.43 -15.89 -1.21
C ARG A 12 25.95 -15.46 -1.38
N LEU A 13 25.10 -16.36 -1.91
CA LEU A 13 23.68 -16.12 -2.11
C LEU A 13 22.98 -15.93 -0.76
N LYS A 14 22.11 -14.93 -0.71
CA LYS A 14 21.20 -14.70 0.42
C LYS A 14 19.75 -14.74 -0.07
N PHE A 15 18.90 -15.48 0.63
CA PHE A 15 17.46 -15.47 0.38
C PHE A 15 16.85 -14.22 1.00
N ILE A 16 16.12 -13.45 0.19
CA ILE A 16 15.36 -12.27 0.65
C ILE A 16 13.94 -12.66 1.03
N GLN A 17 13.28 -13.44 0.15
CA GLN A 17 11.95 -13.98 0.41
C GLN A 17 11.69 -15.26 -0.41
N THR A 18 10.78 -16.07 0.09
CA THR A 18 10.32 -17.29 -0.59
C THR A 18 8.81 -17.37 -0.46
N ASN A 19 8.11 -17.64 -1.55
CA ASN A 19 6.69 -17.95 -1.59
C ASN A 19 6.46 -19.26 -2.35
N THR A 20 5.20 -19.62 -2.59
CA THR A 20 4.83 -20.87 -3.25
C THR A 20 5.42 -20.96 -4.67
N ASP A 21 5.43 -19.84 -5.40
CA ASP A 21 5.66 -19.81 -6.84
C ASP A 21 6.99 -19.15 -7.22
N GLY A 22 7.74 -18.65 -6.25
CA GLY A 22 8.99 -17.94 -6.54
C GLY A 22 9.86 -17.67 -5.34
N GLN A 23 11.12 -17.37 -5.64
CA GLN A 23 12.12 -17.00 -4.65
C GLN A 23 12.84 -15.73 -5.09
N THR A 24 13.02 -14.80 -4.17
CA THR A 24 13.89 -13.63 -4.38
C THR A 24 15.19 -13.83 -3.66
N ILE A 25 16.27 -13.71 -4.40
CA ILE A 25 17.64 -13.91 -3.90
C ILE A 25 18.45 -12.64 -4.12
N TYR A 26 19.42 -12.41 -3.23
CA TYR A 26 20.47 -11.43 -3.41
C TYR A 26 21.76 -12.16 -3.71
N ILE A 27 22.43 -11.80 -4.82
CA ILE A 27 23.70 -12.38 -5.25
C ILE A 27 24.64 -11.29 -5.76
N PRO A 28 25.96 -11.46 -5.66
CA PRO A 28 26.89 -10.61 -6.39
C PRO A 28 26.64 -10.69 -7.90
N ARG A 29 26.76 -9.57 -8.59
CA ARG A 29 26.45 -9.48 -10.03
C ARG A 29 27.31 -10.43 -10.88
N GLU A 30 28.55 -10.65 -10.49
CA GLU A 30 29.48 -11.59 -11.15
C GLU A 30 29.07 -13.08 -11.02
N ASP A 31 28.17 -13.40 -10.11
CA ASP A 31 27.69 -14.78 -9.90
C ASP A 31 26.36 -15.08 -10.60
N ILE A 32 25.76 -14.10 -11.31
CA ILE A 32 24.44 -14.28 -11.94
C ILE A 32 24.43 -15.43 -12.94
N ASP A 33 25.48 -15.58 -13.73
CA ASP A 33 25.58 -16.64 -14.75
C ASP A 33 25.67 -18.03 -14.14
N LYS A 34 26.23 -18.18 -12.92
CA LYS A 34 26.20 -19.44 -12.18
C LYS A 34 24.78 -19.87 -11.83
N ILE A 35 23.96 -18.92 -11.43
CA ILE A 35 22.54 -19.18 -11.11
C ILE A 35 21.76 -19.52 -12.37
N ARG A 36 22.00 -18.80 -13.47
CA ARG A 36 21.38 -19.08 -14.78
C ARG A 36 21.71 -20.48 -15.27
N ALA A 37 22.97 -20.91 -15.17
CA ALA A 37 23.39 -22.27 -15.55
C ALA A 37 22.64 -23.34 -14.71
N VAL A 38 22.46 -23.11 -13.41
CA VAL A 38 21.65 -24.01 -12.56
C VAL A 38 20.20 -24.03 -13.00
N ASN A 39 19.63 -22.88 -13.36
CA ASN A 39 18.26 -22.77 -13.85
C ASN A 39 18.04 -23.54 -15.16
N GLU A 40 18.97 -23.43 -16.10
CA GLU A 40 18.95 -24.18 -17.37
C GLU A 40 18.98 -25.69 -17.15
N GLN A 41 19.87 -26.17 -16.27
CA GLN A 41 19.92 -27.58 -15.92
C GLN A 41 18.61 -28.07 -15.31
N LEU A 42 18.04 -27.33 -14.37
CA LEU A 42 16.78 -27.69 -13.73
C LEU A 42 15.61 -27.66 -14.69
N THR A 43 15.56 -26.69 -15.61
CA THR A 43 14.59 -26.64 -16.70
C THR A 43 14.68 -27.89 -17.59
N ALA A 44 15.88 -28.28 -17.96
CA ALA A 44 16.11 -29.48 -18.77
C ALA A 44 15.70 -30.78 -18.03
N GLU A 45 15.96 -30.86 -16.71
CA GLU A 45 15.62 -32.04 -15.90
C GLU A 45 14.12 -32.14 -15.57
N THR A 46 13.43 -31.02 -15.39
CA THR A 46 12.05 -30.98 -14.85
C THR A 46 10.99 -30.61 -15.89
N GLY A 47 11.38 -30.00 -16.99
CA GLY A 47 10.47 -29.39 -17.97
C GLY A 47 9.75 -28.12 -17.47
N LEU A 48 10.11 -27.61 -16.27
CA LEU A 48 9.52 -26.39 -15.71
C LEU A 48 10.27 -25.18 -16.23
N THR A 49 9.54 -24.19 -16.71
CA THR A 49 10.11 -22.90 -17.11
C THR A 49 10.28 -21.99 -15.91
N ILE A 50 11.45 -21.34 -15.81
CA ILE A 50 11.74 -20.32 -14.82
C ILE A 50 11.66 -18.95 -15.46
N GLU A 51 10.85 -18.07 -14.90
CA GLU A 51 10.87 -16.66 -15.22
C GLU A 51 11.89 -15.96 -14.31
N GLU A 52 12.87 -15.29 -14.90
CA GLU A 52 13.87 -14.48 -14.19
C GLU A 52 13.48 -13.01 -14.27
N VAL A 53 13.48 -12.35 -13.12
CA VAL A 53 13.27 -10.90 -13.00
C VAL A 53 14.39 -10.31 -12.16
N VAL A 54 15.04 -9.28 -12.69
CA VAL A 54 16.13 -8.58 -12.01
C VAL A 54 15.65 -7.23 -11.49
N TYR A 55 15.81 -7.01 -10.18
CA TYR A 55 15.49 -5.75 -9.53
C TYR A 55 16.77 -4.94 -9.25
N LYS A 56 16.78 -3.69 -9.68
CA LYS A 56 17.80 -2.70 -9.30
C LYS A 56 17.71 -2.34 -7.82
N LYS A 57 16.48 -2.27 -7.28
CA LYS A 57 16.18 -1.93 -5.89
C LYS A 57 14.95 -2.70 -5.44
N MET A 58 14.99 -3.20 -4.23
CA MET A 58 13.82 -3.85 -3.62
C MET A 58 13.64 -3.36 -2.19
N ILE A 59 12.42 -2.93 -1.88
CA ILE A 59 11.99 -2.45 -0.57
C ILE A 59 10.97 -3.47 -0.06
N VAL A 60 11.34 -4.27 0.93
CA VAL A 60 10.56 -5.42 1.38
C VAL A 60 10.11 -5.20 2.82
N ARG A 61 8.79 -5.17 3.04
CA ARG A 61 8.21 -5.30 4.37
C ARG A 61 8.01 -6.77 4.73
N ASP A 62 7.41 -7.52 3.83
CA ASP A 62 7.21 -8.97 3.92
C ASP A 62 6.96 -9.53 2.51
N VAL A 63 6.78 -10.86 2.40
CA VAL A 63 6.65 -11.58 1.13
C VAL A 63 5.46 -11.12 0.27
N ASN A 64 4.42 -10.55 0.89
CA ASN A 64 3.21 -10.05 0.23
C ASN A 64 3.17 -8.53 0.10
N ASN A 65 4.13 -7.82 0.68
CA ASN A 65 4.14 -6.36 0.72
C ASN A 65 5.55 -5.85 0.40
N TYR A 66 5.78 -5.48 -0.86
CA TYR A 66 7.06 -4.96 -1.33
C TYR A 66 6.93 -4.00 -2.51
N ILE A 67 7.97 -3.21 -2.71
CA ILE A 67 8.19 -2.35 -3.89
C ILE A 67 9.46 -2.86 -4.57
N GLY A 68 9.37 -3.26 -5.84
CA GLY A 68 10.50 -3.65 -6.67
C GLY A 68 10.71 -2.66 -7.80
N VAL A 69 11.93 -2.17 -7.97
CA VAL A 69 12.32 -1.35 -9.13
C VAL A 69 13.10 -2.24 -10.07
N TYR A 70 12.57 -2.47 -11.27
CA TYR A 70 13.22 -3.30 -12.28
C TYR A 70 14.55 -2.69 -12.74
N GLU A 71 15.50 -3.55 -13.12
CA GLU A 71 16.77 -3.12 -13.68
C GLU A 71 16.59 -2.65 -15.13
N ASP A 72 15.83 -3.42 -15.92
CA ASP A 72 15.61 -3.16 -17.33
C ASP A 72 14.24 -2.53 -17.60
N ASN A 73 14.24 -1.55 -18.49
CA ASN A 73 13.07 -0.75 -18.86
C ASN A 73 12.18 -1.40 -19.92
N GLU A 74 12.44 -2.64 -20.34
CA GLU A 74 11.89 -3.19 -21.58
C GLU A 74 10.51 -3.85 -21.46
N LYS A 75 10.02 -4.15 -20.27
CA LYS A 75 8.81 -5.01 -20.17
C LYS A 75 7.51 -4.32 -19.81
N ASP A 76 7.52 -3.14 -19.19
CA ASP A 76 6.29 -2.41 -18.84
C ASP A 76 6.52 -0.91 -18.68
N HIS A 77 5.52 -0.10 -19.00
CA HIS A 77 5.53 1.36 -18.89
C HIS A 77 5.76 1.88 -17.46
N GLU A 78 5.71 1.01 -16.46
CA GLU A 78 6.09 1.28 -15.09
C GLU A 78 7.26 0.39 -14.69
N HIS A 79 8.44 0.98 -14.55
CA HIS A 79 9.67 0.31 -14.06
C HIS A 79 9.58 -0.19 -12.61
N ILE A 80 8.35 -0.37 -12.09
CA ILE A 80 8.11 -0.58 -10.67
C ILE A 80 7.05 -1.66 -10.48
N LYS A 81 7.36 -2.66 -9.66
CA LYS A 81 6.38 -3.62 -9.15
C LYS A 81 5.94 -3.22 -7.75
N LEU A 82 4.64 -3.03 -7.59
CA LEU A 82 4.01 -2.79 -6.29
C LEU A 82 3.22 -4.03 -5.88
N LYS A 83 3.33 -4.44 -4.61
CA LYS A 83 2.55 -5.57 -4.08
C LYS A 83 1.98 -5.27 -2.71
N GLY A 84 0.73 -5.74 -2.49
CA GLY A 84 0.03 -5.63 -1.23
C GLY A 84 -0.40 -4.21 -0.86
N ASP A 85 0.03 -3.74 0.30
CA ASP A 85 -0.34 -2.39 0.79
C ASP A 85 0.26 -1.25 -0.02
N TYR A 86 1.22 -1.54 -0.92
CA TYR A 86 1.85 -0.56 -1.79
C TYR A 86 1.20 -0.46 -3.18
N GLU A 87 0.24 -1.34 -3.50
CA GLU A 87 -0.50 -1.28 -4.76
C GLU A 87 -1.34 0.01 -4.83
N VAL A 88 -1.09 0.82 -5.86
CA VAL A 88 -1.85 2.05 -6.11
C VAL A 88 -3.11 1.74 -6.91
N ASP A 89 -2.99 0.90 -7.95
CA ASP A 89 -4.08 0.55 -8.86
C ASP A 89 -4.69 -0.81 -8.48
N LYS A 90 -5.46 -0.81 -7.40
CA LYS A 90 -6.24 -1.99 -7.00
C LYS A 90 -7.54 -2.03 -7.81
N GLU A 91 -7.91 -3.25 -8.22
CA GLU A 91 -9.23 -3.49 -8.81
C GLU A 91 -10.35 -3.03 -7.87
N PHE A 92 -11.45 -2.55 -8.45
CA PHE A 92 -12.52 -1.89 -7.70
C PHE A 92 -13.09 -2.76 -6.56
N HIS A 93 -13.11 -4.08 -6.73
CA HIS A 93 -13.60 -5.00 -5.71
C HIS A 93 -12.62 -5.17 -4.51
N LYS A 94 -11.33 -4.83 -4.69
CA LYS A 94 -10.30 -4.92 -3.65
C LYS A 94 -10.25 -3.69 -2.73
N ASP A 95 -11.26 -2.83 -2.78
CA ASP A 95 -11.36 -1.62 -1.96
C ASP A 95 -10.20 -0.62 -2.12
N PRO A 96 -10.18 0.16 -3.19
CA PRO A 96 -9.15 1.16 -3.44
C PRO A 96 -9.32 2.39 -2.52
N SER A 97 -9.27 2.19 -1.21
CA SER A 97 -9.31 3.28 -0.22
C SER A 97 -7.95 3.93 -0.06
N MET A 98 -7.95 5.25 0.15
CA MET A 98 -6.74 6.05 0.44
C MET A 98 -5.58 5.80 -0.54
N ARG A 99 -5.85 5.78 -1.84
CA ARG A 99 -4.82 5.52 -2.87
C ARG A 99 -3.65 6.51 -2.80
N ILE A 100 -3.89 7.71 -2.28
CA ILE A 100 -2.85 8.72 -2.05
C ILE A 100 -1.75 8.22 -1.11
N VAL A 101 -2.06 7.33 -0.16
CA VAL A 101 -1.10 6.80 0.81
C VAL A 101 -0.07 5.90 0.14
N PRO A 102 -0.42 4.77 -0.53
CA PRO A 102 0.56 3.97 -1.26
C PRO A 102 1.25 4.75 -2.38
N PHE A 103 0.58 5.70 -3.02
CA PHE A 103 1.18 6.57 -4.03
C PHE A 103 2.30 7.44 -3.43
N ALA A 104 2.08 8.06 -2.26
CA ALA A 104 3.10 8.84 -1.58
C ALA A 104 4.27 7.98 -1.08
N VAL A 105 3.99 6.78 -0.58
CA VAL A 105 5.02 5.82 -0.15
C VAL A 105 5.87 5.35 -1.33
N LYS A 106 5.25 5.06 -2.48
CA LYS A 106 5.98 4.77 -3.73
C LYS A 106 6.93 5.91 -4.08
N ASN A 107 6.42 7.15 -4.12
CA ASN A 107 7.22 8.32 -4.49
C ASN A 107 8.39 8.56 -3.53
N TYR A 108 8.17 8.33 -2.24
CA TYR A 108 9.22 8.43 -1.22
C TYR A 108 10.35 7.43 -1.47
N PHE A 109 10.06 6.15 -1.61
CA PHE A 109 11.09 5.12 -1.74
C PHE A 109 11.76 5.08 -3.11
N VAL A 110 11.03 5.38 -4.17
CA VAL A 110 11.53 5.27 -5.55
C VAL A 110 12.19 6.55 -6.02
N TYR A 111 11.55 7.69 -5.76
CA TYR A 111 11.98 8.98 -6.30
C TYR A 111 12.57 9.92 -5.25
N GLY A 112 12.54 9.56 -3.96
CA GLY A 112 13.03 10.42 -2.87
C GLY A 112 12.14 11.63 -2.60
N ILE A 113 10.89 11.64 -3.07
CA ILE A 113 9.96 12.77 -2.89
C ILE A 113 9.32 12.65 -1.50
N PRO A 114 9.36 13.71 -0.67
CA PRO A 114 8.71 13.70 0.64
C PRO A 114 7.21 13.38 0.55
N VAL A 115 6.69 12.59 1.49
CA VAL A 115 5.27 12.22 1.51
C VAL A 115 4.35 13.44 1.62
N GLU A 116 4.79 14.46 2.37
CA GLU A 116 4.07 15.72 2.53
C GLU A 116 3.91 16.45 1.20
N GLU A 117 4.94 16.46 0.38
CA GLU A 117 4.94 17.09 -0.93
C GLU A 117 3.98 16.36 -1.88
N THR A 118 4.11 15.04 -1.97
CA THR A 118 3.21 14.22 -2.80
C THR A 118 1.76 14.42 -2.40
N ILE A 119 1.43 14.33 -1.10
CA ILE A 119 0.04 14.38 -0.61
C ILE A 119 -0.57 15.77 -0.81
N LYS A 120 0.17 16.86 -0.51
CA LYS A 120 -0.36 18.21 -0.62
C LYS A 120 -0.54 18.68 -2.07
N ASN A 121 0.30 18.18 -2.99
CA ASN A 121 0.25 18.56 -4.40
C ASN A 121 -0.74 17.71 -5.21
N HIS A 122 -1.24 16.61 -4.66
CA HIS A 122 -2.20 15.74 -5.34
C HIS A 122 -3.59 16.37 -5.41
N LYS A 123 -4.20 16.38 -6.61
CA LYS A 123 -5.46 17.09 -6.87
C LYS A 123 -6.62 16.18 -7.29
N ASN A 124 -6.54 14.88 -7.03
CA ASN A 124 -7.65 13.95 -7.26
C ASN A 124 -8.30 13.56 -5.94
N ILE A 125 -9.50 14.07 -5.67
CA ILE A 125 -10.25 13.81 -4.42
C ILE A 125 -10.55 12.31 -4.21
N PHE A 126 -10.75 11.55 -5.29
CA PHE A 126 -11.06 10.13 -5.19
C PHE A 126 -9.93 9.31 -4.54
N ASP A 127 -8.68 9.77 -4.67
CA ASP A 127 -7.52 9.10 -4.07
C ASP A 127 -7.41 9.35 -2.56
N PHE A 128 -8.12 10.35 -2.04
CA PHE A 128 -8.26 10.61 -0.59
C PHE A 128 -9.46 9.88 0.03
N CYS A 129 -10.35 9.31 -0.79
CA CYS A 129 -11.54 8.65 -0.26
C CYS A 129 -11.24 7.35 0.46
N LEU A 130 -11.96 7.15 1.56
CA LEU A 130 -12.04 5.90 2.30
C LEU A 130 -13.43 5.27 2.10
N ARG A 131 -13.53 3.99 2.41
CA ARG A 131 -14.81 3.27 2.39
C ARG A 131 -15.09 2.65 3.76
N LEU A 132 -16.22 3.01 4.34
CA LEU A 132 -16.80 2.28 5.45
C LEU A 132 -17.72 1.19 4.88
N LYS A 133 -17.49 -0.04 5.28
CA LYS A 133 -18.41 -1.16 5.02
C LYS A 133 -18.86 -1.76 6.34
N THR A 134 -20.17 -1.93 6.51
CA THR A 134 -20.76 -2.55 7.68
C THR A 134 -21.57 -3.79 7.28
N ASN A 135 -21.70 -4.72 8.22
CA ASN A 135 -22.55 -5.90 8.08
C ASN A 135 -23.90 -5.70 8.77
N ALA A 136 -24.73 -6.74 8.80
CA ALA A 136 -26.05 -6.68 9.42
C ALA A 136 -26.03 -6.42 10.94
N LYS A 137 -24.87 -6.57 11.61
CA LYS A 137 -24.74 -6.42 13.06
C LYS A 137 -24.45 -4.99 13.51
N SER A 138 -24.21 -4.06 12.57
CA SER A 138 -23.92 -2.67 12.91
C SER A 138 -24.52 -1.71 11.89
N THR A 139 -24.96 -0.56 12.37
CA THR A 139 -25.49 0.54 11.57
C THR A 139 -24.47 1.69 11.58
N PRO A 140 -24.06 2.21 10.43
CA PRO A 140 -23.19 3.38 10.37
C PRO A 140 -24.00 4.66 10.56
N TYR A 141 -23.43 5.60 11.32
CA TYR A 141 -23.99 6.92 11.55
C TYR A 141 -22.93 8.00 11.37
N PHE A 142 -23.38 9.16 10.88
CA PHE A 142 -22.60 10.38 10.78
C PHE A 142 -23.15 11.42 11.75
N ARG A 143 -22.34 11.82 12.71
CA ARG A 143 -22.67 12.84 13.72
C ARG A 143 -22.02 14.15 13.31
N HIS A 144 -22.83 15.17 13.09
CA HIS A 144 -22.37 16.48 12.67
C HIS A 144 -23.25 17.60 13.28
N LEU A 145 -22.84 18.83 13.09
CA LEU A 145 -23.67 20.00 13.37
C LEU A 145 -24.49 20.36 12.14
N ASN A 146 -25.78 20.60 12.32
CA ASN A 146 -26.64 21.15 11.28
C ASN A 146 -26.43 22.69 11.14
N GLU A 147 -27.17 23.32 10.25
CA GLU A 147 -27.11 24.77 10.02
C GLU A 147 -27.47 25.60 11.27
N ASN A 148 -28.24 25.04 12.18
CA ASN A 148 -28.63 25.66 13.46
C ASN A 148 -27.62 25.36 14.60
N SER A 149 -26.47 24.77 14.30
CA SER A 149 -25.47 24.33 15.27
C SER A 149 -25.96 23.25 16.24
N GLU A 150 -26.96 22.48 15.87
CA GLU A 150 -27.47 21.36 16.68
C GLU A 150 -26.78 20.06 16.22
N ILE A 151 -26.53 19.17 17.19
CA ILE A 151 -25.96 17.86 16.89
C ILE A 151 -27.02 16.95 16.27
N VAL A 152 -26.75 16.50 15.04
CA VAL A 152 -27.59 15.57 14.29
C VAL A 152 -26.82 14.26 14.06
N ASN A 153 -27.55 13.14 14.04
CA ASN A 153 -27.02 11.82 13.71
C ASN A 153 -27.75 11.27 12.49
N ASP A 154 -27.09 11.31 11.34
CA ASP A 154 -27.63 10.77 10.11
C ASP A 154 -27.26 9.30 9.97
N LYS A 155 -28.28 8.47 9.77
CA LYS A 155 -28.07 7.06 9.44
C LYS A 155 -27.56 6.97 8.01
N LEU A 156 -26.48 6.19 7.84
CA LEU A 156 -25.85 6.01 6.54
C LEU A 156 -26.14 4.62 5.95
N ASP A 157 -25.87 4.50 4.65
CA ASP A 157 -25.87 3.21 3.97
C ASP A 157 -24.74 2.30 4.48
N ARG A 158 -24.94 0.99 4.37
CA ARG A 158 -23.94 -0.01 4.79
C ARG A 158 -22.60 0.10 4.11
N THR A 159 -22.57 0.72 2.94
CA THR A 159 -21.36 1.09 2.23
C THR A 159 -21.38 2.58 2.01
N THR A 160 -20.47 3.28 2.66
CA THR A 160 -20.36 4.74 2.62
C THR A 160 -18.95 5.13 2.25
N ARG A 161 -18.81 6.04 1.29
CA ARG A 161 -17.52 6.69 1.00
C ARG A 161 -17.43 8.01 1.75
N TYR A 162 -16.23 8.34 2.20
CA TYR A 162 -15.92 9.55 2.92
C TYR A 162 -14.45 9.89 2.75
N TYR A 163 -14.06 11.09 3.10
CA TYR A 163 -12.66 11.49 3.23
C TYR A 163 -12.44 12.23 4.55
N VAL A 164 -11.20 12.25 5.02
CA VAL A 164 -10.82 12.97 6.26
C VAL A 164 -10.64 14.44 5.92
N SER A 165 -11.33 15.32 6.67
CA SER A 165 -11.41 16.76 6.44
C SER A 165 -11.18 17.56 7.72
N ASN A 166 -10.76 18.82 7.59
CA ASN A 166 -10.60 19.70 8.76
C ASN A 166 -11.95 20.09 9.39
N ARG A 167 -13.01 20.17 8.56
CA ARG A 167 -14.39 20.43 8.96
C ARG A 167 -15.26 19.28 8.50
N GLY A 168 -16.26 18.95 9.31
CA GLY A 168 -17.18 17.86 9.04
C GLY A 168 -17.73 17.30 10.33
N GLY A 169 -17.92 15.97 10.35
CA GLY A 169 -18.48 15.30 11.53
C GLY A 169 -17.67 14.07 11.92
N ASN A 170 -18.25 13.29 12.81
CA ASN A 170 -17.68 12.04 13.29
C ASN A 170 -18.47 10.87 12.74
N LEU A 171 -17.75 9.86 12.28
CA LEU A 171 -18.30 8.62 11.76
C LEU A 171 -18.19 7.52 12.81
N TYR A 172 -19.27 6.77 13.03
CA TYR A 172 -19.26 5.66 13.97
C TYR A 172 -20.17 4.51 13.54
N LYS A 173 -19.91 3.34 14.11
CA LYS A 173 -20.72 2.13 13.98
C LYS A 173 -21.50 1.91 15.26
N ASP A 174 -22.79 1.74 15.15
CA ASP A 174 -23.70 1.42 16.23
C ASP A 174 -24.07 -0.05 16.19
N PHE A 175 -23.80 -0.79 17.27
CA PHE A 175 -24.11 -2.21 17.43
C PHE A 175 -25.36 -2.44 18.28
N GLY A 176 -26.02 -1.36 18.69
CA GLY A 176 -27.19 -1.38 19.59
C GLY A 176 -26.79 -1.29 21.06
N ASP A 177 -25.83 -2.08 21.53
CA ASP A 177 -25.30 -2.06 22.89
C ASP A 177 -24.09 -1.14 23.07
N ARG A 178 -23.39 -0.85 21.97
CA ARG A 178 -22.18 -0.01 21.97
C ARG A 178 -22.00 0.73 20.64
N GLN A 179 -21.26 1.83 20.71
CA GLN A 179 -20.82 2.61 19.55
C GLN A 179 -19.29 2.55 19.44
N THR A 180 -18.79 2.44 18.21
CA THR A 180 -17.36 2.45 17.93
C THR A 180 -17.06 3.53 16.89
N GLY A 181 -16.20 4.48 17.25
CA GLY A 181 -15.76 5.54 16.35
C GLY A 181 -14.92 4.99 15.18
N VAL A 182 -15.02 5.66 14.05
CA VAL A 182 -14.22 5.41 12.85
C VAL A 182 -13.32 6.62 12.68
N ASN A 183 -12.01 6.41 12.49
CA ASN A 183 -10.99 7.46 12.41
C ASN A 183 -11.03 8.43 13.61
N VAL A 184 -11.04 7.87 14.80
CA VAL A 184 -11.12 8.64 16.06
C VAL A 184 -10.02 9.71 16.11
N GLY A 185 -10.42 10.94 16.47
CA GLY A 185 -9.53 12.11 16.50
C GLY A 185 -9.48 12.91 15.20
N PHE A 186 -10.20 12.48 14.16
CA PHE A 186 -10.31 13.18 12.89
C PHE A 186 -11.77 13.40 12.50
N SER A 187 -12.06 14.58 11.92
CA SER A 187 -13.35 14.83 11.29
C SER A 187 -13.38 14.23 9.89
N VAL A 188 -14.58 13.90 9.42
CA VAL A 188 -14.78 13.35 8.09
C VAL A 188 -15.90 14.07 7.35
N THR A 189 -15.87 14.02 6.02
CA THR A 189 -16.95 14.46 5.15
C THR A 189 -17.44 13.27 4.34
N ILE A 190 -18.76 13.06 4.32
CA ILE A 190 -19.39 11.99 3.53
C ILE A 190 -19.31 12.33 2.04
N PHE A 191 -18.95 11.32 1.22
CA PHE A 191 -18.69 11.49 -0.21
C PHE A 191 -19.35 10.40 -1.05
N ASN A 192 -20.64 10.15 -0.80
CA ASN A 192 -21.43 9.19 -1.57
C ASN A 192 -21.88 9.74 -2.94
N GLN A 193 -21.85 11.06 -3.10
CA GLN A 193 -22.18 11.75 -4.35
C GLN A 193 -21.03 12.70 -4.71
N TYR A 194 -20.63 12.69 -5.97
CA TYR A 194 -19.66 13.63 -6.48
C TYR A 194 -20.34 14.95 -6.83
N VAL A 195 -19.80 16.03 -6.29
CA VAL A 195 -20.16 17.39 -6.67
C VAL A 195 -18.87 18.07 -7.11
N GLU A 196 -18.83 18.54 -8.35
CA GLU A 196 -17.70 19.26 -8.89
C GLU A 196 -17.52 20.60 -8.18
N LYS A 197 -16.33 20.83 -7.65
CA LYS A 197 -15.96 22.08 -6.99
C LYS A 197 -14.45 22.25 -7.01
N PRO A 198 -13.92 23.48 -6.78
CA PRO A 198 -12.48 23.70 -6.61
C PRO A 198 -11.88 22.76 -5.57
N PHE A 199 -10.67 22.26 -5.84
CA PHE A 199 -10.07 21.22 -4.99
C PHE A 199 -9.88 21.69 -3.54
N GLU A 200 -9.59 22.94 -3.35
CA GLU A 200 -9.37 23.59 -2.04
C GLU A 200 -10.64 23.57 -1.16
N GLU A 201 -11.83 23.52 -1.76
CA GLU A 201 -13.11 23.47 -1.04
C GLU A 201 -13.43 22.09 -0.44
N TYR A 202 -12.66 21.06 -0.77
CA TYR A 202 -12.78 19.76 -0.08
C TYR A 202 -12.25 19.82 1.34
N ASP A 203 -11.43 20.82 1.68
CA ASP A 203 -10.91 21.06 3.04
C ASP A 203 -10.26 19.81 3.67
N ILE A 204 -9.42 19.12 2.89
CA ILE A 204 -8.81 17.84 3.26
C ILE A 204 -7.86 18.04 4.46
N ASP A 205 -7.98 17.20 5.47
CA ASP A 205 -6.99 17.10 6.54
C ASP A 205 -5.82 16.22 6.10
N TYR A 206 -4.83 16.83 5.49
CA TYR A 206 -3.62 16.14 5.01
C TYR A 206 -2.83 15.43 6.11
N ARG A 207 -2.96 15.85 7.39
CA ARG A 207 -2.23 15.25 8.53
C ARG A 207 -2.54 13.79 8.66
N PHE A 208 -3.81 13.40 8.49
CA PHE A 208 -4.24 12.01 8.55
C PHE A 208 -3.48 11.15 7.53
N TYR A 209 -3.48 11.54 6.26
CA TYR A 209 -2.86 10.77 5.18
C TYR A 209 -1.33 10.73 5.29
N ILE A 210 -0.72 11.82 5.77
CA ILE A 210 0.73 11.87 6.04
C ILE A 210 1.09 10.90 7.16
N VAL A 211 0.30 10.83 8.24
CA VAL A 211 0.52 9.89 9.33
C VAL A 211 0.39 8.44 8.85
N GLU A 212 -0.63 8.12 8.04
CA GLU A 212 -0.80 6.79 7.49
C GLU A 212 0.35 6.39 6.54
N ALA A 213 0.81 7.31 5.69
CA ALA A 213 1.97 7.06 4.83
C ALA A 213 3.25 6.82 5.66
N LYS A 214 3.49 7.63 6.69
CA LYS A 214 4.66 7.48 7.58
C LYS A 214 4.62 6.16 8.37
N LYS A 215 3.45 5.66 8.77
CA LYS A 215 3.33 4.34 9.38
C LYS A 215 3.82 3.22 8.46
N LEU A 216 3.45 3.26 7.17
CA LEU A 216 3.93 2.29 6.19
C LEU A 216 5.45 2.38 5.99
N ILE A 217 6.00 3.59 5.90
CA ILE A 217 7.45 3.81 5.77
C ILE A 217 8.19 3.27 6.99
N THR A 218 7.78 3.66 8.19
CA THR A 218 8.41 3.21 9.45
C THR A 218 8.40 1.68 9.58
N SER A 219 7.33 1.03 9.14
CA SER A 219 7.23 -0.44 9.17
C SER A 219 8.29 -1.14 8.32
N ILE A 220 8.81 -0.47 7.29
CA ILE A 220 9.91 -0.96 6.44
C ILE A 220 11.26 -0.59 7.06
N GLU A 221 11.46 0.67 7.39
CA GLU A 221 12.74 1.19 7.89
C GLU A 221 13.17 0.50 9.18
N THR A 222 12.24 0.26 10.10
CA THR A 222 12.52 -0.47 11.35
C THR A 222 12.99 -1.91 11.10
N LYS A 223 12.46 -2.59 10.06
CA LYS A 223 12.90 -3.94 9.68
C LYS A 223 14.23 -3.96 8.95
N GLN A 224 14.53 -2.92 8.17
CA GLN A 224 15.83 -2.81 7.50
C GLN A 224 16.97 -2.63 8.51
N LEU A 225 16.78 -1.84 9.56
CA LEU A 225 17.77 -1.71 10.64
C LEU A 225 18.10 -3.06 11.29
N THR A 226 17.10 -3.90 11.55
CA THR A 226 17.31 -5.25 12.11
C THR A 226 18.03 -6.21 11.17
N LEU A 227 17.92 -6.02 9.84
CA LEU A 227 18.65 -6.83 8.86
C LEU A 227 20.14 -6.41 8.74
N PHE A 228 20.45 -5.14 8.89
CA PHE A 228 21.83 -4.63 8.88
C PHE A 228 22.56 -4.90 10.19
N ASP A 229 21.87 -4.94 11.32
CA ASP A 229 22.44 -5.27 12.63
C ASP A 229 22.79 -6.76 12.81
N LEU A 230 22.39 -7.62 11.88
CA LEU A 230 22.66 -9.07 11.88
C LEU A 230 23.86 -9.48 11.00
N PHE A 231 24.61 -8.51 10.43
CA PHE A 231 25.78 -8.72 9.58
C PHE A 231 26.93 -7.77 9.93
#